data_025710ff3ffaf18013b43f56c653973e
#
_entry.id   025710ff3ffaf18013b43f56c653973e
#
_cell.length_a   1.000
_cell.length_b   1.000
_cell.length_c   1.000
_cell.angle_alpha   90.00
_cell.angle_beta   90.00
_cell.angle_gamma   90.00
#
_symmetry.space_group_name_H-M   'P 1'
#
loop_
_entity.id
_entity.type
_entity.pdbx_description
1 polymer ?
#
loop_
_entity_poly.entity_id
_entity_poly.type
_entity_poly.pdbx_seq_one_letter_code
_entity_poly.pdbx_strand_id
1 'polypeptide(L)'
;MTFQQLLDGAEVLAQSGDPGVSSVEYDSRRVKPGSLFVAMRGETSNGNRFIDQAIKSGAVAVVTDSQAEKPRDGVAWALVPHGRRALARISANFYKRPAMEFLDRGEVST
;
A
#
# COMPACT_ATOMS: atom_id res chain seq x y z
N MET A 1 -1.64 3.02 -10.95
CA MET A 1 -2.89 2.79 -10.22
C MET A 1 -3.07 3.83 -9.14
N THR A 2 -4.30 4.19 -8.86
CA THR A 2 -4.57 5.10 -7.76
C THR A 2 -4.65 4.33 -6.46
N PHE A 3 -4.56 5.08 -5.36
CA PHE A 3 -4.65 4.50 -4.02
C PHE A 3 -5.97 3.75 -3.81
N GLN A 4 -7.08 4.33 -4.25
CA GLN A 4 -8.38 3.66 -4.12
C GLN A 4 -8.46 2.39 -4.93
N GLN A 5 -7.88 2.38 -6.12
CA GLN A 5 -7.84 1.17 -6.93
C GLN A 5 -7.04 0.06 -6.24
N LEU A 6 -5.98 0.44 -5.57
CA LEU A 6 -5.15 -0.53 -4.83
C LEU A 6 -5.88 -1.11 -3.62
N LEU A 7 -6.74 -0.31 -3.00
CA LEU A 7 -7.49 -0.76 -1.83
C LEU A 7 -8.73 -1.59 -2.17
N ASP A 8 -9.05 -1.71 -3.44
CA ASP A 8 -10.24 -2.45 -3.87
C ASP A 8 -10.19 -3.89 -3.34
N GLY A 9 -11.26 -4.29 -2.67
CA GLY A 9 -11.35 -5.62 -2.08
C GLY A 9 -10.64 -5.77 -0.74
N ALA A 10 -9.92 -4.76 -0.28
CA ALA A 10 -9.32 -4.79 1.04
C ALA A 10 -10.30 -4.29 2.08
N GLU A 11 -10.21 -4.84 3.29
CA GLU A 11 -11.00 -4.35 4.41
C GLU A 11 -10.34 -3.08 4.93
N VAL A 12 -11.07 -1.96 4.94
CA VAL A 12 -10.53 -0.65 5.32
C VAL A 12 -11.46 -0.03 6.35
N LEU A 13 -10.90 0.44 7.45
CA LEU A 13 -11.67 1.07 8.52
C LEU A 13 -11.80 2.58 8.31
N ALA A 14 -10.80 3.20 7.73
CA ALA A 14 -10.81 4.63 7.45
C ALA A 14 -9.87 4.90 6.27
N GLN A 15 -10.18 5.89 5.46
CA GLN A 15 -9.41 6.17 4.26
C GLN A 15 -9.52 7.64 3.87
N SER A 16 -8.44 8.20 3.37
CA SER A 16 -8.44 9.55 2.81
C SER A 16 -7.41 9.65 1.69
N GLY A 17 -7.73 10.44 0.67
CA GLY A 17 -6.84 10.70 -0.45
C GLY A 17 -6.89 9.62 -1.53
N ASP A 18 -6.43 9.99 -2.72
CA ASP A 18 -6.41 9.05 -3.85
C ASP A 18 -5.31 9.42 -4.85
N PRO A 19 -4.05 9.48 -4.42
CA PRO A 19 -2.95 9.77 -5.34
C PRO A 19 -2.65 8.61 -6.26
N GLY A 20 -1.97 8.89 -7.37
CA GLY A 20 -1.38 7.85 -8.18
C GLY A 20 -0.23 7.20 -7.44
N VAL A 21 -0.10 5.90 -7.54
CA VAL A 21 0.92 5.12 -6.85
C VAL A 21 1.79 4.40 -7.87
N SER A 22 3.10 4.55 -7.74
CA SER A 22 4.04 3.95 -8.68
C SER A 22 4.68 2.66 -8.17
N SER A 23 4.65 2.41 -6.87
CA SER A 23 5.15 1.16 -6.30
C SER A 23 4.52 0.90 -4.95
N VAL A 24 4.55 -0.36 -4.52
CA VAL A 24 4.03 -0.78 -3.22
C VAL A 24 5.20 -1.36 -2.44
N GLU A 25 5.46 -0.79 -1.27
CA GLU A 25 6.60 -1.19 -0.44
C GLU A 25 6.14 -1.42 0.99
N TYR A 26 6.72 -2.41 1.65
CA TYR A 26 6.52 -2.61 3.08
C TYR A 26 7.83 -2.50 3.86
N ASP A 27 8.92 -2.21 3.17
CA ASP A 27 10.22 -1.94 3.77
C ASP A 27 10.53 -0.48 3.51
N SER A 28 10.67 0.32 4.58
CA SER A 28 10.89 1.76 4.44
C SER A 28 12.16 2.08 3.66
N ARG A 29 13.13 1.19 3.64
CA ARG A 29 14.38 1.40 2.91
C ARG A 29 14.20 1.32 1.39
N ARG A 30 13.11 0.76 0.94
CA ARG A 30 12.80 0.62 -0.49
C ARG A 30 11.86 1.70 -1.00
N VAL A 31 11.33 2.52 -0.11
CA VAL A 31 10.41 3.57 -0.49
C VAL A 31 11.12 4.61 -1.35
N LYS A 32 10.45 5.03 -2.40
CA LYS A 32 10.93 6.05 -3.33
C LYS A 32 9.77 6.98 -3.67
N PRO A 33 10.02 8.10 -4.36
CA PRO A 33 8.93 9.02 -4.70
C PRO A 33 7.81 8.31 -5.44
N GLY A 34 6.58 8.50 -4.97
CA GLY A 34 5.40 7.86 -5.56
C GLY A 34 5.01 6.54 -4.93
N SER A 35 5.76 6.04 -3.94
CA SER A 35 5.45 4.75 -3.32
C SER A 35 4.26 4.83 -2.38
N LEU A 36 3.56 3.69 -2.26
CA LEU A 36 2.65 3.41 -1.16
C LEU A 36 3.44 2.61 -0.13
N PHE A 37 3.45 3.06 1.11
CA PHE A 37 4.10 2.33 2.19
C PHE A 37 3.06 1.63 3.05
N VAL A 38 3.20 0.32 3.21
CA VAL A 38 2.33 -0.47 4.08
C VAL A 38 3.04 -0.71 5.40
N ALA A 39 2.55 -0.04 6.43
CA ALA A 39 3.12 -0.12 7.77
C ALA A 39 2.38 -1.19 8.57
N MET A 40 3.08 -2.25 8.94
CA MET A 40 2.49 -3.38 9.62
C MET A 40 3.25 -3.70 10.90
N ARG A 41 2.52 -4.17 11.90
CA ARG A 41 3.16 -4.75 13.08
C ARG A 41 3.64 -6.15 12.73
N GLY A 42 4.93 -6.39 12.93
CA GLY A 42 5.51 -7.71 12.73
C GLY A 42 5.90 -8.33 14.06
N GLU A 43 6.38 -9.56 14.01
CA GLU A 43 6.81 -10.27 15.22
C GLU A 43 8.08 -9.67 15.81
N THR A 44 9.01 -9.25 14.94
CA THR A 44 10.31 -8.77 15.40
C THR A 44 10.48 -7.27 15.19
N SER A 45 9.64 -6.65 14.38
CA SER A 45 9.71 -5.21 14.16
C SER A 45 8.33 -4.68 13.84
N ASN A 46 8.15 -3.39 14.09
CA ASN A 46 6.89 -2.71 13.84
C ASN A 46 7.11 -1.67 12.74
N GLY A 47 6.58 -1.93 11.55
CA GLY A 47 6.73 -1.03 10.41
C GLY A 47 6.15 0.34 10.66
N ASN A 48 5.22 0.48 11.61
CA ASN A 48 4.64 1.77 11.93
C ASN A 48 5.65 2.77 12.49
N ARG A 49 6.78 2.27 12.99
CA ARG A 49 7.86 3.14 13.47
C ARG A 49 8.55 3.88 12.33
N PHE A 50 8.37 3.43 11.09
CA PHE A 50 9.09 3.96 9.94
C PHE A 50 8.21 4.79 9.01
N ILE A 51 6.98 5.12 9.45
CA ILE A 51 6.05 5.89 8.60
C ILE A 51 6.66 7.24 8.22
N ASP A 52 7.20 7.98 9.19
CA ASP A 52 7.75 9.30 8.90
C ASP A 52 8.96 9.21 7.98
N GLN A 53 9.79 8.19 8.15
CA GLN A 53 10.93 7.97 7.27
C GLN A 53 10.46 7.66 5.84
N ALA A 54 9.43 6.85 5.70
CA ALA A 54 8.87 6.52 4.38
C ALA A 54 8.34 7.78 3.70
N ILE A 55 7.65 8.64 4.44
CA ILE A 55 7.14 9.88 3.88
C ILE A 55 8.29 10.78 3.43
N LYS A 56 9.36 10.86 4.21
CA LYS A 56 10.55 11.63 3.80
C LYS A 56 11.17 11.08 2.53
N SER A 57 11.08 9.78 2.32
CA SER A 57 11.62 9.14 1.12
C SER A 57 10.71 9.26 -0.10
N GLY A 58 9.53 9.86 0.07
CA GLY A 58 8.66 10.16 -1.06
C GLY A 58 7.37 9.36 -1.11
N ALA A 59 7.01 8.64 -0.06
CA ALA A 59 5.74 7.93 -0.04
C ALA A 59 4.58 8.90 -0.18
N VAL A 60 3.65 8.58 -1.08
CA VAL A 60 2.47 9.42 -1.33
C VAL A 60 1.25 8.89 -0.60
N ALA A 61 1.32 7.67 -0.09
CA ALA A 61 0.22 7.05 0.62
C ALA A 61 0.77 6.09 1.66
N VAL A 62 0.01 5.92 2.74
CA VAL A 62 0.36 5.01 3.84
C VAL A 62 -0.86 4.17 4.18
N VAL A 63 -0.65 2.87 4.32
CA VAL A 63 -1.62 1.95 4.90
C VAL A 63 -1.04 1.50 6.25
N THR A 64 -1.83 1.61 7.31
CA THR A 64 -1.38 1.22 8.64
C THR A 64 -2.40 0.31 9.31
N ASP A 65 -1.92 -0.62 10.11
CA ASP A 65 -2.76 -1.47 10.95
C ASP A 65 -2.84 -0.97 12.40
N SER A 66 -2.33 0.22 12.67
CA SER A 66 -2.30 0.78 14.02
C SER A 66 -3.23 1.97 14.15
N GLN A 67 -4.22 1.88 15.03
CA GLN A 67 -5.11 3.00 15.33
C GLN A 67 -4.38 4.14 16.05
N ALA A 68 -3.24 3.85 16.64
CA ALA A 68 -2.45 4.86 17.33
C ALA A 68 -1.77 5.82 16.36
N GLU A 69 -1.59 5.41 15.11
CA GLU A 69 -0.97 6.26 14.11
C GLU A 69 -2.00 7.22 13.53
N LYS A 70 -1.65 8.48 13.44
CA LYS A 70 -2.55 9.50 12.91
C LYS A 70 -2.14 9.89 11.51
N PRO A 71 -3.12 10.21 10.64
CA PRO A 71 -2.80 10.66 9.29
C PRO A 71 -1.86 11.85 9.30
N ARG A 72 -0.95 11.89 8.31
CA ARG A 72 -0.03 13.01 8.11
C ARG A 72 -0.55 13.88 6.95
N ASP A 73 -0.29 15.17 7.05
CA ASP A 73 -0.71 16.11 6.02
C ASP A 73 0.00 15.80 4.70
N GLY A 74 -0.73 15.92 3.61
CA GLY A 74 -0.16 15.75 2.29
C GLY A 74 0.07 14.31 1.87
N VAL A 75 -0.34 13.35 2.68
CA VAL A 75 -0.17 11.93 2.39
C VAL A 75 -1.53 11.24 2.49
N ALA A 76 -1.86 10.42 1.49
CA ALA A 76 -3.07 9.61 1.56
C ALA A 76 -2.91 8.56 2.66
N TRP A 77 -4.02 8.17 3.26
CA TRP A 77 -3.98 7.36 4.48
C TRP A 77 -5.10 6.33 4.47
N ALA A 78 -4.80 5.13 4.92
CA ALA A 78 -5.81 4.11 5.16
C ALA A 78 -5.48 3.35 6.44
N LEU A 79 -6.48 3.17 7.28
CA LEU A 79 -6.38 2.33 8.47
C LEU A 79 -7.06 1.01 8.16
N VAL A 80 -6.36 -0.09 8.40
CA VAL A 80 -6.88 -1.43 8.12
C VAL A 80 -6.80 -2.27 9.39
N PRO A 81 -7.69 -3.27 9.55
CA PRO A 81 -7.64 -4.14 10.72
C PRO A 81 -6.51 -5.17 10.65
N HIS A 82 -6.11 -5.56 9.42
CA HIS A 82 -5.11 -6.60 9.23
C HIS A 82 -4.10 -6.18 8.17
N GLY A 83 -2.93 -5.75 8.62
CA GLY A 83 -1.89 -5.24 7.72
C GLY A 83 -1.46 -6.24 6.66
N ARG A 84 -1.20 -7.49 7.04
CA ARG A 84 -0.75 -8.50 6.07
C ARG A 84 -1.81 -8.80 5.02
N ARG A 85 -3.07 -8.86 5.41
CA ARG A 85 -4.15 -9.09 4.45
C ARG A 85 -4.28 -7.92 3.48
N ALA A 86 -4.16 -6.71 4.01
CA ALA A 86 -4.20 -5.53 3.18
C ALA A 86 -3.03 -5.52 2.20
N LEU A 87 -1.83 -5.83 2.67
CA LEU A 87 -0.65 -5.89 1.80
C LEU A 87 -0.84 -6.92 0.69
N ALA A 88 -1.35 -8.11 1.03
CA ALA A 88 -1.57 -9.15 0.05
C ALA A 88 -2.56 -8.70 -1.02
N ARG A 89 -3.65 -8.05 -0.61
CA ARG A 89 -4.67 -7.58 -1.54
C ARG A 89 -4.14 -6.44 -2.41
N ILE A 90 -3.48 -5.49 -1.78
CA ILE A 90 -2.91 -4.34 -2.48
C ILE A 90 -1.88 -4.82 -3.52
N SER A 91 -1.01 -5.73 -3.12
CA SER A 91 0.00 -6.28 -4.03
C SER A 91 -0.64 -7.03 -5.18
N ALA A 92 -1.67 -7.81 -4.90
CA ALA A 92 -2.41 -8.51 -5.94
C ALA A 92 -3.04 -7.54 -6.92
N ASN A 93 -3.63 -6.46 -6.43
CA ASN A 93 -4.22 -5.45 -7.31
C ASN A 93 -3.17 -4.75 -8.16
N PHE A 94 -2.03 -4.45 -7.54
CA PHE A 94 -0.98 -3.71 -8.23
C PHE A 94 -0.32 -4.55 -9.32
N TYR A 95 0.06 -5.78 -8.99
CA TYR A 95 0.82 -6.63 -9.91
C TYR A 95 -0.06 -7.48 -10.82
N LYS A 96 -1.28 -7.77 -10.40
CA LYS A 96 -2.18 -8.60 -11.17
C LYS A 96 -2.60 -7.94 -12.47
N ARG A 97 -2.71 -6.61 -12.48
CA ARG A 97 -3.23 -5.91 -13.64
C ARG A 97 -2.41 -6.12 -14.91
N PRO A 98 -1.08 -5.93 -14.87
CA PRO A 98 -0.27 -6.26 -16.04
C PRO A 98 -0.37 -7.72 -16.44
N ALA A 99 -0.42 -8.62 -15.47
CA ALA A 99 -0.55 -10.04 -15.75
C ALA A 99 -1.90 -10.37 -16.39
N MET A 100 -2.95 -9.72 -15.93
CA MET A 100 -4.28 -9.92 -16.50
C MET A 100 -4.33 -9.46 -17.94
N GLU A 101 -3.76 -8.32 -18.26
CA GLU A 101 -3.70 -7.85 -19.63
C GLU A 101 -2.97 -8.83 -20.51
N PHE A 102 -1.92 -9.40 -20.00
CA PHE A 102 -1.14 -10.37 -20.71
C PHE A 102 -1.94 -11.63 -21.00
N LEU A 103 -2.66 -12.10 -20.01
CA LEU A 103 -3.52 -13.28 -20.16
C LEU A 103 -4.62 -13.04 -21.16
N ASP A 104 -5.17 -11.85 -21.18
CA ASP A 104 -6.24 -11.52 -22.11
C ASP A 104 -5.82 -11.63 -23.56
N ARG A 105 -4.55 -11.55 -23.85
CA ARG A 105 -4.04 -11.74 -25.17
C ARG A 105 -3.83 -13.20 -25.51
N GLY A 106 -4.05 -14.09 -24.57
CA GLY A 106 -4.00 -15.51 -24.79
C GLY A 106 -2.62 -16.12 -24.69
N GLU A 107 -1.62 -15.36 -24.40
CA GLU A 107 -0.30 -15.91 -24.30
C GLU A 107 -0.18 -16.95 -23.26
N VAL A 108 -0.93 -16.78 -22.23
CA VAL A 108 -0.81 -17.69 -21.18
C VAL A 108 -1.98 -18.51 -21.01
N SER A 109 -3.01 -18.00 -21.31
CA SER A 109 -4.23 -18.67 -21.20
C SER A 109 -4.18 -19.93 -20.49
N THR A 110 -3.31 -20.12 -19.94
CA THR A 110 -3.13 -21.30 -19.33
C THR A 110 -2.86 -21.38 -18.16
#